data_d7ccaa592e03cfb2efb057dccc6f6fcc
#
_entry.id   d7ccaa592e03cfb2efb057dccc6f6fcc
#
_cell.length_a   1.000
_cell.length_b   1.000
_cell.length_c   1.000
_cell.angle_alpha   90.00
_cell.angle_beta   90.00
_cell.angle_gamma   90.00
#
_symmetry.space_group_name_H-M   'P 1'
#
loop_
_entity.id
_entity.type
_entity.pdbx_description
1 polymer ?
#
loop_
_entity_poly.entity_id
_entity_poly.type
_entity_poly.pdbx_seq_one_letter_code
_entity_poly.pdbx_strand_id
1 'polypeptide(L)'
;DQPSAFHSMDSPPHVPAGELSTDAVVQVIGNMTQTIRQHFPNLTVYPALGNHDYWPQDQMPDSSNAIYEAAAQLWKPWLQPEALLTLSQGGFYSQLAKPGLRVLSLNTILYYGPNRATENVTDPAGQFRWLEATLQKAARSREKVYVIAHVPVGYLPYARGTPAVRERHNERLVAIFRAHSDVVAGHFYGHTHRDSVMVLLDPRGKPLTSLFVSPAVTPIKHVEEPYSNNPALRVYLYDPEDFAVLDLWQYFLNLTEANEKQRADWRLEYIMTEAFGLSDLRPARLLQLGLSFLLPPADAFRRYFAHFMVSYDSGAVCEGECKLLQVCAVMHLDRRAYSRCVAGG
;
A
#
# COMPACT_ATOMS: atom_id res chain seq x y z
N ASP A 1 -8.98 22.57 -5.31
CA ASP A 1 -8.47 21.57 -4.36
C ASP A 1 -6.96 21.45 -4.52
N GLN A 2 -6.21 21.59 -3.42
CA GLN A 2 -4.77 21.38 -3.47
C GLN A 2 -4.50 19.86 -3.57
N PRO A 3 -3.55 19.44 -4.43
CA PRO A 3 -3.17 18.04 -4.54
C PRO A 3 -2.53 17.55 -3.23
N SER A 4 -2.81 16.30 -2.88
CA SER A 4 -2.20 15.61 -1.74
C SER A 4 -1.45 14.37 -2.24
N ALA A 5 -0.30 14.08 -1.66
CA ALA A 5 0.46 12.88 -1.98
C ALA A 5 0.49 11.93 -0.78
N PHE A 6 0.29 10.64 -1.09
CA PHE A 6 0.54 9.53 -0.18
C PHE A 6 1.84 8.87 -0.59
N HIS A 7 2.76 8.74 0.33
CA HIS A 7 4.06 8.15 0.06
C HIS A 7 4.41 7.14 1.16
N SER A 8 4.60 5.89 0.75
CA SER A 8 5.29 4.93 1.59
C SER A 8 6.79 5.19 1.44
N MET A 9 7.40 5.64 2.52
CA MET A 9 8.85 5.76 2.60
C MET A 9 9.42 4.37 2.80
N ASP A 10 10.46 4.03 2.08
CA ASP A 10 11.19 2.80 2.25
C ASP A 10 12.66 3.12 1.98
N SER A 11 13.46 3.15 3.04
CA SER A 11 14.87 3.46 2.93
C SER A 11 15.59 2.41 2.09
N PRO A 12 16.63 2.79 1.35
CA PRO A 12 17.07 2.02 0.19
C PRO A 12 17.58 0.63 0.57
N PRO A 13 17.11 -0.42 -0.11
CA PRO A 13 17.69 -1.75 -0.02
C PRO A 13 19.08 -1.85 -0.68
N HIS A 14 19.63 -0.72 -1.17
CA HIS A 14 20.85 -0.67 -1.97
C HIS A 14 22.06 -0.07 -1.25
N VAL A 15 21.91 0.31 0.02
CA VAL A 15 23.07 0.68 0.86
C VAL A 15 23.74 -0.62 1.30
N PRO A 16 25.08 -0.78 1.12
CA PRO A 16 25.79 -1.95 1.61
C PRO A 16 25.48 -2.20 3.09
N ALA A 17 25.26 -3.46 3.47
CA ALA A 17 24.84 -3.81 4.83
C ALA A 17 25.78 -3.27 5.94
N GLY A 18 27.08 -3.10 5.64
CA GLY A 18 28.06 -2.52 6.56
C GLY A 18 27.96 -0.99 6.73
N GLU A 19 27.19 -0.32 5.89
CA GLU A 19 26.96 1.14 5.93
C GLU A 19 25.59 1.51 6.50
N LEU A 20 24.73 0.51 6.71
CA LEU A 20 23.42 0.71 7.31
C LEU A 20 23.53 1.03 8.80
N SER A 21 22.81 2.05 9.24
CA SER A 21 22.75 2.51 10.63
C SER A 21 21.48 3.32 10.86
N THR A 22 21.16 3.60 12.11
CA THR A 22 20.08 4.55 12.45
C THR A 22 20.30 5.90 11.79
N ASP A 23 21.52 6.42 11.79
CA ASP A 23 21.86 7.70 11.20
C ASP A 23 21.68 7.69 9.67
N ALA A 24 22.08 6.60 9.00
CA ALA A 24 21.88 6.44 7.57
C ALA A 24 20.38 6.46 7.20
N VAL A 25 19.55 5.76 7.98
CA VAL A 25 18.08 5.76 7.79
C VAL A 25 17.51 7.17 7.96
N VAL A 26 17.87 7.88 9.02
CA VAL A 26 17.42 9.27 9.26
C VAL A 26 17.85 10.19 8.13
N GLN A 27 19.10 10.04 7.65
CA GLN A 27 19.60 10.82 6.52
C GLN A 27 18.79 10.58 5.24
N VAL A 28 18.44 9.34 4.94
CA VAL A 28 17.66 9.00 3.74
C VAL A 28 16.23 9.57 3.85
N ILE A 29 15.56 9.39 4.99
CA ILE A 29 14.23 10.01 5.23
C ILE A 29 14.31 11.53 5.08
N GLY A 30 15.38 12.15 5.61
CA GLY A 30 15.63 13.58 5.47
C GLY A 30 15.82 14.04 4.03
N ASN A 31 16.66 13.30 3.26
CA ASN A 31 16.93 13.61 1.85
C ASN A 31 15.65 13.49 0.99
N MET A 32 14.86 12.42 1.18
CA MET A 32 13.59 12.24 0.49
C MET A 32 12.61 13.36 0.83
N THR A 33 12.46 13.69 2.11
CA THR A 33 11.61 14.80 2.57
C THR A 33 12.02 16.12 1.96
N GLN A 34 13.30 16.42 1.95
CA GLN A 34 13.85 17.64 1.34
C GLN A 34 13.61 17.69 -0.16
N THR A 35 13.86 16.61 -0.87
CA THR A 35 13.65 16.50 -2.34
C THR A 35 12.18 16.78 -2.68
N ILE A 36 11.24 16.13 -1.98
CA ILE A 36 9.81 16.36 -2.21
C ILE A 36 9.44 17.82 -1.95
N ARG A 37 9.91 18.41 -0.86
CA ARG A 37 9.64 19.82 -0.54
C ARG A 37 10.25 20.81 -1.53
N GLN A 38 11.40 20.51 -2.08
CA GLN A 38 12.04 21.37 -3.09
C GLN A 38 11.27 21.37 -4.40
N HIS A 39 10.80 20.20 -4.83
CA HIS A 39 10.10 20.06 -6.11
C HIS A 39 8.59 20.35 -6.01
N PHE A 40 7.99 20.14 -4.83
CA PHE A 40 6.56 20.32 -4.58
C PHE A 40 6.31 21.15 -3.31
N PRO A 41 6.71 22.43 -3.29
CA PRO A 41 6.71 23.24 -2.06
C PRO A 41 5.32 23.49 -1.45
N ASN A 42 4.27 23.41 -2.27
CA ASN A 42 2.88 23.64 -1.86
C ASN A 42 2.08 22.34 -1.68
N LEU A 43 2.73 21.18 -1.80
CA LEU A 43 2.06 19.88 -1.68
C LEU A 43 2.04 19.44 -0.21
N THR A 44 0.87 19.09 0.31
CA THR A 44 0.78 18.36 1.57
C THR A 44 1.03 16.88 1.33
N VAL A 45 2.01 16.32 2.01
CA VAL A 45 2.37 14.90 1.91
C VAL A 45 1.96 14.18 3.18
N TYR A 46 1.44 12.98 3.04
CA TYR A 46 1.08 12.07 4.14
C TYR A 46 1.98 10.82 4.04
N PRO A 47 3.14 10.80 4.71
CA PRO A 47 4.05 9.66 4.63
C PRO A 47 3.64 8.50 5.54
N ALA A 48 4.03 7.28 5.15
CA ALA A 48 3.94 6.09 5.98
C ALA A 48 5.30 5.41 6.05
N LEU A 49 5.68 4.91 7.24
CA LEU A 49 6.95 4.20 7.45
C LEU A 49 6.91 2.79 6.83
N GLY A 50 7.98 2.43 6.13
CA GLY A 50 8.22 1.10 5.57
C GLY A 50 9.20 0.27 6.40
N ASN A 51 9.37 -1.00 6.04
CA ASN A 51 10.20 -1.94 6.80
C ASN A 51 11.71 -1.63 6.71
N HIS A 52 12.13 -0.91 5.68
CA HIS A 52 13.51 -0.42 5.57
C HIS A 52 13.74 0.93 6.28
N ASP A 53 12.69 1.61 6.74
CA ASP A 53 12.80 2.88 7.48
C ASP A 53 13.20 2.67 8.95
N TYR A 54 13.90 1.60 9.25
CA TYR A 54 14.42 1.29 10.57
C TYR A 54 15.73 0.47 10.48
N TRP A 55 16.58 0.63 11.50
CA TRP A 55 17.77 -0.20 11.67
C TRP A 55 17.81 -0.78 13.09
N PRO A 56 18.01 -2.11 13.24
CA PRO A 56 18.07 -3.12 12.17
C PRO A 56 16.79 -3.21 11.35
N GLN A 57 16.93 -3.49 10.06
CA GLN A 57 15.82 -3.62 9.12
C GLN A 57 14.70 -4.51 9.69
N ASP A 58 13.46 -4.18 9.41
CA ASP A 58 12.25 -4.86 9.86
C ASP A 58 11.95 -4.77 11.38
N GLN A 59 12.88 -4.31 12.22
CA GLN A 59 12.82 -4.45 13.69
C GLN A 59 12.25 -3.21 14.40
N MET A 60 11.22 -2.57 13.86
CA MET A 60 10.57 -1.42 14.50
C MET A 60 9.96 -1.80 15.85
N PRO A 61 10.33 -1.11 16.95
CA PRO A 61 9.76 -1.33 18.27
C PRO A 61 8.37 -0.69 18.41
N ASP A 62 7.64 -1.12 19.42
CA ASP A 62 6.33 -0.59 19.80
C ASP A 62 6.39 0.57 20.81
N SER A 63 7.49 1.26 20.83
CA SER A 63 7.74 2.42 21.71
C SER A 63 8.53 3.50 20.96
N SER A 64 8.52 4.72 21.49
CA SER A 64 9.28 5.85 20.96
C SER A 64 10.76 5.50 20.78
N ASN A 65 11.35 5.97 19.68
CA ASN A 65 12.73 5.72 19.32
C ASN A 65 13.24 6.83 18.39
N ALA A 66 14.56 6.84 18.16
CA ALA A 66 15.22 7.89 17.39
C ALA A 66 14.66 8.07 15.98
N ILE A 67 14.20 6.97 15.31
CA ILE A 67 13.63 7.04 13.96
C ILE A 67 12.26 7.71 13.98
N TYR A 68 11.36 7.32 14.89
CA TYR A 68 10.02 7.94 15.00
C TYR A 68 10.12 9.42 15.36
N GLU A 69 11.04 9.76 16.26
CA GLU A 69 11.30 11.16 16.64
C GLU A 69 11.87 11.98 15.49
N ALA A 70 12.83 11.43 14.75
CA ALA A 70 13.39 12.06 13.56
C ALA A 70 12.33 12.25 12.46
N ALA A 71 11.53 11.24 12.16
CA ALA A 71 10.43 11.32 11.20
C ALA A 71 9.43 12.42 11.63
N ALA A 72 9.04 12.47 12.91
CA ALA A 72 8.15 13.49 13.43
C ALA A 72 8.74 14.92 13.28
N GLN A 73 10.05 15.10 13.45
CA GLN A 73 10.70 16.38 13.21
C GLN A 73 10.75 16.77 11.73
N LEU A 74 11.13 15.81 10.87
CA LEU A 74 11.27 16.04 9.43
C LEU A 74 9.92 16.33 8.75
N TRP A 75 8.83 15.71 9.22
CA TRP A 75 7.50 15.84 8.62
C TRP A 75 6.61 16.93 9.24
N LYS A 76 7.11 17.69 10.19
CA LYS A 76 6.43 18.89 10.74
C LYS A 76 5.83 19.84 9.69
N PRO A 77 6.45 20.06 8.53
CA PRO A 77 5.87 20.93 7.52
C PRO A 77 4.55 20.42 6.92
N TRP A 78 4.27 19.12 7.03
CA TRP A 78 3.11 18.44 6.46
C TRP A 78 2.07 18.01 7.50
N LEU A 79 2.54 17.72 8.73
CA LEU A 79 1.69 17.10 9.75
C LEU A 79 1.38 18.07 10.89
N GLN A 80 0.15 17.98 11.39
CA GLN A 80 -0.33 18.75 12.52
C GLN A 80 0.26 18.23 13.84
N PRO A 81 0.32 19.06 14.91
CA PRO A 81 0.92 18.66 16.19
C PRO A 81 0.35 17.37 16.78
N GLU A 82 -0.97 17.16 16.70
CA GLU A 82 -1.62 15.94 17.20
C GLU A 82 -1.19 14.68 16.44
N ALA A 83 -0.97 14.79 15.12
CA ALA A 83 -0.45 13.69 14.30
C ALA A 83 1.00 13.36 14.67
N LEU A 84 1.82 14.38 14.95
CA LEU A 84 3.22 14.21 15.34
C LEU A 84 3.37 13.49 16.68
N LEU A 85 2.43 13.64 17.61
CA LEU A 85 2.47 12.96 18.92
C LEU A 85 2.40 11.44 18.77
N THR A 86 1.43 10.92 18.01
CA THR A 86 1.30 9.48 17.82
C THR A 86 2.37 8.93 16.89
N LEU A 87 2.84 9.72 15.91
CA LEU A 87 3.96 9.36 15.06
C LEU A 87 5.24 9.13 15.87
N SER A 88 5.57 10.03 16.79
CA SER A 88 6.76 9.90 17.65
C SER A 88 6.66 8.76 18.66
N GLN A 89 5.45 8.32 19.02
CA GLN A 89 5.22 7.23 19.98
C GLN A 89 5.24 5.84 19.35
N GLY A 90 4.67 5.69 18.15
CA GLY A 90 4.46 4.38 17.54
C GLY A 90 4.56 4.34 16.01
N GLY A 91 4.93 5.45 15.36
CA GLY A 91 5.09 5.50 13.91
C GLY A 91 3.78 5.57 13.12
N PHE A 92 2.65 5.88 13.77
CA PHE A 92 1.34 6.00 13.14
C PHE A 92 0.65 7.32 13.50
N TYR A 93 -0.28 7.78 12.67
CA TYR A 93 -1.00 9.04 12.92
C TYR A 93 -2.31 9.12 12.14
N SER A 94 -3.14 10.11 12.49
CA SER A 94 -4.25 10.54 11.63
C SER A 94 -4.35 12.06 11.58
N GLN A 95 -4.78 12.57 10.43
CA GLN A 95 -4.93 14.00 10.19
C GLN A 95 -6.11 14.27 9.28
N LEU A 96 -6.88 15.33 9.56
CA LEU A 96 -7.88 15.81 8.62
C LEU A 96 -7.16 16.43 7.40
N ALA A 97 -7.34 15.84 6.24
CA ALA A 97 -6.71 16.30 5.00
C ALA A 97 -7.49 17.48 4.40
N LYS A 98 -8.80 17.42 4.47
CA LYS A 98 -9.74 18.47 4.09
C LYS A 98 -11.10 18.21 4.76
N PRO A 99 -12.04 19.16 4.74
CA PRO A 99 -13.37 18.94 5.31
C PRO A 99 -13.99 17.63 4.82
N GLY A 100 -14.37 16.76 5.76
CA GLY A 100 -14.99 15.46 5.49
C GLY A 100 -14.04 14.32 5.11
N LEU A 101 -12.72 14.56 4.93
CA LEU A 101 -11.74 13.53 4.61
C LEU A 101 -10.57 13.52 5.58
N ARG A 102 -10.35 12.40 6.24
CA ARG A 102 -9.21 12.12 7.12
C ARG A 102 -8.26 11.14 6.47
N VAL A 103 -6.96 11.38 6.58
CA VAL A 103 -5.91 10.39 6.30
C VAL A 103 -5.52 9.72 7.62
N LEU A 104 -5.41 8.40 7.59
CA LEU A 104 -5.00 7.56 8.69
C LEU A 104 -3.82 6.71 8.24
N SER A 105 -2.63 7.00 8.77
CA SER A 105 -1.38 6.29 8.48
C SER A 105 -1.12 5.25 9.56
N LEU A 106 -1.01 3.97 9.15
CA LEU A 106 -0.66 2.86 10.02
C LEU A 106 0.83 2.53 9.91
N ASN A 107 1.43 2.18 11.03
CA ASN A 107 2.72 1.49 11.06
C ASN A 107 2.49 -0.02 11.01
N THR A 108 2.37 -0.58 9.81
CA THR A 108 2.13 -2.01 9.61
C THR A 108 3.37 -2.87 9.87
N ILE A 109 4.55 -2.24 10.07
CA ILE A 109 5.78 -2.96 10.43
C ILE A 109 5.66 -3.54 11.85
N LEU A 110 4.88 -2.92 12.71
CA LEU A 110 4.54 -3.49 14.03
C LEU A 110 3.82 -4.85 13.93
N TYR A 111 3.19 -5.13 12.80
CA TYR A 111 2.47 -6.37 12.52
C TYR A 111 3.23 -7.31 11.57
N TYR A 112 4.35 -6.87 11.01
CA TYR A 112 5.09 -7.57 9.96
C TYR A 112 5.75 -8.85 10.49
N GLY A 113 5.70 -9.94 9.71
CA GLY A 113 6.20 -11.25 10.11
C GLY A 113 7.67 -11.25 10.58
N PRO A 114 8.59 -10.66 9.82
CA PRO A 114 10.01 -10.55 10.17
C PRO A 114 10.32 -9.70 11.41
N ASN A 115 9.41 -8.81 11.85
CA ASN A 115 9.63 -7.96 13.02
C ASN A 115 9.56 -8.75 14.33
N ARG A 116 10.69 -9.18 14.84
CA ARG A 116 10.78 -9.93 16.10
C ARG A 116 10.55 -9.06 17.35
N ALA A 117 10.79 -7.75 17.26
CA ALA A 117 10.60 -6.84 18.38
C ALA A 117 9.14 -6.80 18.87
N THR A 118 8.18 -7.09 17.99
CA THR A 118 6.74 -7.09 18.32
C THR A 118 6.09 -8.47 18.19
N GLU A 119 6.89 -9.54 18.03
CA GLU A 119 6.38 -10.88 17.73
C GLU A 119 5.33 -11.36 18.74
N ASN A 120 5.54 -11.12 20.04
CA ASN A 120 4.66 -11.57 21.09
C ASN A 120 3.70 -10.51 21.63
N VAL A 121 3.61 -9.36 20.96
CA VAL A 121 2.77 -8.24 21.38
C VAL A 121 1.41 -8.32 20.70
N THR A 122 0.33 -8.34 21.46
CA THR A 122 -1.03 -8.47 20.94
C THR A 122 -1.53 -7.18 20.29
N ASP A 123 -1.19 -6.04 20.90
CA ASP A 123 -1.55 -4.69 20.40
C ASP A 123 -0.33 -3.77 20.48
N PRO A 124 0.64 -3.92 19.54
CA PRO A 124 1.88 -3.16 19.57
C PRO A 124 1.61 -1.66 19.52
N ALA A 125 2.24 -0.91 20.40
CA ALA A 125 2.04 0.53 20.64
C ALA A 125 0.57 0.94 20.88
N GLY A 126 -0.33 0.00 21.17
CA GLY A 126 -1.76 0.26 21.29
C GLY A 126 -2.44 0.65 19.98
N GLN A 127 -1.81 0.36 18.83
CA GLN A 127 -2.28 0.85 17.54
C GLN A 127 -3.65 0.31 17.13
N PHE A 128 -4.03 -0.92 17.50
CA PHE A 128 -5.39 -1.41 17.22
C PHE A 128 -6.46 -0.63 17.97
N ARG A 129 -6.26 -0.40 19.28
CA ARG A 129 -7.22 0.41 20.07
C ARG A 129 -7.32 1.83 19.52
N TRP A 130 -6.19 2.42 19.16
CA TRP A 130 -6.14 3.74 18.55
C TRP A 130 -6.85 3.78 17.19
N LEU A 131 -6.66 2.76 16.35
CA LEU A 131 -7.32 2.63 15.04
C LEU A 131 -8.85 2.58 15.19
N GLU A 132 -9.36 1.69 16.04
CA GLU A 132 -10.80 1.57 16.31
C GLU A 132 -11.38 2.89 16.83
N ALA A 133 -10.72 3.53 17.80
CA ALA A 133 -11.16 4.81 18.36
C ALA A 133 -11.17 5.93 17.30
N THR A 134 -10.17 5.96 16.41
CA THR A 134 -10.05 6.94 15.34
C THR A 134 -11.17 6.74 14.30
N LEU A 135 -11.45 5.52 13.88
CA LEU A 135 -12.53 5.21 12.94
C LEU A 135 -13.90 5.54 13.54
N GLN A 136 -14.13 5.22 14.81
CA GLN A 136 -15.35 5.61 15.52
C GLN A 136 -15.52 7.13 15.63
N LYS A 137 -14.43 7.86 15.88
CA LYS A 137 -14.44 9.34 15.91
C LYS A 137 -14.79 9.88 14.53
N ALA A 138 -14.16 9.38 13.47
CA ALA A 138 -14.45 9.76 12.09
C ALA A 138 -15.92 9.53 11.73
N ALA A 139 -16.49 8.37 12.10
CA ALA A 139 -17.91 8.09 11.91
C ALA A 139 -18.82 9.12 12.58
N ARG A 140 -18.56 9.45 13.85
CA ARG A 140 -19.33 10.46 14.59
C ARG A 140 -19.21 11.87 13.98
N SER A 141 -18.05 12.18 13.42
CA SER A 141 -17.78 13.47 12.76
C SER A 141 -18.23 13.49 11.29
N ARG A 142 -18.82 12.41 10.77
CA ARG A 142 -19.20 12.24 9.35
C ARG A 142 -18.02 12.43 8.40
N GLU A 143 -16.83 12.05 8.83
CA GLU A 143 -15.62 12.01 8.01
C GLU A 143 -15.50 10.69 7.30
N LYS A 144 -15.01 10.69 6.07
CA LYS A 144 -14.46 9.51 5.40
C LYS A 144 -12.97 9.39 5.69
N VAL A 145 -12.44 8.18 5.57
CA VAL A 145 -11.05 7.89 5.89
C VAL A 145 -10.35 7.24 4.71
N TYR A 146 -9.19 7.78 4.35
CA TYR A 146 -8.19 7.07 3.57
C TYR A 146 -7.19 6.42 4.51
N VAL A 147 -7.05 5.11 4.42
CA VAL A 147 -6.03 4.35 5.14
C VAL A 147 -4.79 4.26 4.27
N ILE A 148 -3.66 4.72 4.78
CA ILE A 148 -2.36 4.54 4.15
C ILE A 148 -1.46 3.70 5.05
N ALA A 149 -0.66 2.81 4.47
CA ALA A 149 0.34 2.03 5.17
C ALA A 149 1.37 1.46 4.18
N HIS A 150 2.44 0.87 4.69
CA HIS A 150 3.44 0.22 3.84
C HIS A 150 3.02 -1.20 3.50
N VAL A 151 3.04 -2.13 4.47
CA VAL A 151 2.66 -3.54 4.23
C VAL A 151 1.14 -3.67 4.15
N PRO A 152 0.60 -4.27 3.07
CA PRO A 152 -0.84 -4.42 2.92
C PRO A 152 -1.44 -5.46 3.89
N VAL A 153 -2.77 -5.44 4.02
CA VAL A 153 -3.54 -6.57 4.56
C VAL A 153 -3.73 -7.64 3.49
N GLY A 154 -4.13 -8.83 3.90
CA GLY A 154 -4.40 -9.95 2.98
C GLY A 154 -3.18 -10.84 2.77
N TYR A 155 -3.15 -11.50 1.63
CA TYR A 155 -2.16 -12.52 1.30
C TYR A 155 -1.29 -12.09 0.13
N LEU A 156 -0.02 -12.49 0.15
CA LEU A 156 0.93 -12.20 -0.93
C LEU A 156 0.51 -12.98 -2.19
N PRO A 157 0.34 -12.30 -3.34
CA PRO A 157 -0.16 -12.94 -4.56
C PRO A 157 0.84 -13.85 -5.26
N TYR A 158 2.06 -13.96 -4.74
CA TYR A 158 3.16 -14.77 -5.28
C TYR A 158 3.72 -15.79 -4.27
N ALA A 159 3.13 -15.87 -3.07
CA ALA A 159 3.59 -16.78 -2.01
C ALA A 159 2.39 -17.48 -1.35
N ARG A 160 2.17 -18.75 -1.73
CA ARG A 160 1.01 -19.54 -1.27
C ARG A 160 0.90 -19.54 0.26
N GLY A 161 -0.29 -19.19 0.76
CA GLY A 161 -0.62 -19.24 2.19
C GLY A 161 0.13 -18.23 3.05
N THR A 162 0.83 -17.26 2.46
CA THR A 162 1.63 -16.27 3.19
C THR A 162 0.86 -14.97 3.35
N PRO A 163 0.39 -14.62 4.56
CA PRO A 163 -0.18 -13.33 4.82
C PRO A 163 0.90 -12.23 4.78
N ALA A 164 0.56 -11.05 4.30
CA ALA A 164 1.50 -9.94 4.18
C ALA A 164 1.99 -9.43 5.55
N VAL A 165 1.10 -9.42 6.55
CA VAL A 165 1.42 -9.23 7.97
C VAL A 165 1.11 -10.50 8.73
N ARG A 166 1.57 -10.67 9.98
CA ARG A 166 1.25 -11.85 10.80
C ARG A 166 -0.23 -12.15 10.78
N GLU A 167 -0.58 -13.41 10.57
CA GLU A 167 -1.96 -13.84 10.37
C GLU A 167 -2.93 -13.33 11.44
N ARG A 168 -2.56 -13.43 12.73
CA ARG A 168 -3.40 -12.91 13.81
C ARG A 168 -3.68 -11.41 13.73
N HIS A 169 -2.71 -10.63 13.23
CA HIS A 169 -2.87 -9.19 13.05
C HIS A 169 -3.64 -8.89 11.77
N ASN A 170 -3.44 -9.68 10.71
CA ASN A 170 -4.24 -9.61 9.49
C ASN A 170 -5.73 -9.80 9.79
N GLU A 171 -6.07 -10.88 10.51
CA GLU A 171 -7.46 -11.17 10.87
C GLU A 171 -8.10 -10.03 11.69
N ARG A 172 -7.34 -9.44 12.61
CA ARG A 172 -7.82 -8.31 13.40
C ARG A 172 -8.02 -7.05 12.57
N LEU A 173 -7.06 -6.70 11.68
CA LEU A 173 -7.19 -5.57 10.75
C LEU A 173 -8.40 -5.75 9.83
N VAL A 174 -8.55 -6.93 9.23
CA VAL A 174 -9.69 -7.25 8.35
C VAL A 174 -11.02 -7.13 9.11
N ALA A 175 -11.09 -7.62 10.35
CA ALA A 175 -12.30 -7.48 11.18
C ALA A 175 -12.63 -6.01 11.48
N ILE A 176 -11.64 -5.19 11.85
CA ILE A 176 -11.83 -3.75 12.10
C ILE A 176 -12.29 -3.05 10.85
N PHE A 177 -11.65 -3.27 9.70
CA PHE A 177 -12.03 -2.63 8.44
C PHE A 177 -13.41 -3.06 7.94
N ARG A 178 -13.82 -4.31 8.18
CA ARG A 178 -15.19 -4.76 7.92
C ARG A 178 -16.21 -4.02 8.80
N ALA A 179 -15.93 -3.89 10.08
CA ALA A 179 -16.81 -3.21 11.03
C ALA A 179 -16.98 -1.71 10.76
N HIS A 180 -16.00 -1.10 10.10
CA HIS A 180 -15.96 0.34 9.81
C HIS A 180 -15.93 0.64 8.30
N SER A 181 -16.43 -0.26 7.46
CA SER A 181 -16.38 -0.14 6.00
C SER A 181 -17.19 1.02 5.45
N ASP A 182 -18.16 1.51 6.17
CA ASP A 182 -18.95 2.71 5.86
C ASP A 182 -18.15 4.01 6.01
N VAL A 183 -17.07 3.97 6.80
CA VAL A 183 -16.19 5.13 7.06
C VAL A 183 -15.00 5.12 6.10
N VAL A 184 -14.45 3.95 5.78
CA VAL A 184 -13.24 3.83 4.96
C VAL A 184 -13.57 3.94 3.48
N ALA A 185 -13.10 5.01 2.83
CA ALA A 185 -13.33 5.27 1.40
C ALA A 185 -12.26 4.62 0.49
N GLY A 186 -11.11 4.26 1.01
CA GLY A 186 -10.05 3.58 0.26
C GLY A 186 -8.84 3.27 1.11
N HIS A 187 -8.07 2.27 0.66
CA HIS A 187 -6.79 1.89 1.27
C HIS A 187 -5.68 1.97 0.25
N PHE A 188 -4.50 2.44 0.66
CA PHE A 188 -3.34 2.62 -0.20
C PHE A 188 -2.10 2.04 0.48
N TYR A 189 -1.45 1.08 -0.19
CA TYR A 189 -0.32 0.30 0.31
C TYR A 189 0.84 0.28 -0.69
N GLY A 190 2.00 -0.21 -0.26
CA GLY A 190 3.19 -0.44 -1.05
C GLY A 190 3.80 -1.83 -0.79
N HIS A 191 5.06 -1.90 -0.42
CA HIS A 191 5.81 -3.06 0.05
C HIS A 191 6.12 -4.12 -1.01
N THR A 192 5.13 -4.57 -1.77
CA THR A 192 5.33 -5.67 -2.75
C THR A 192 6.09 -5.24 -3.98
N HIS A 193 6.25 -3.92 -4.19
CA HIS A 193 6.81 -3.27 -5.37
C HIS A 193 6.04 -3.57 -6.67
N ARG A 194 4.87 -4.19 -6.56
CA ARG A 194 4.02 -4.63 -7.67
C ARG A 194 2.74 -3.80 -7.72
N ASP A 195 2.17 -3.71 -8.90
CA ASP A 195 0.84 -3.14 -9.11
C ASP A 195 -0.23 -4.18 -8.79
N SER A 196 -0.99 -3.98 -7.74
CA SER A 196 -2.14 -4.83 -7.48
C SER A 196 -3.31 -4.10 -6.85
N VAL A 197 -4.47 -4.71 -6.95
CA VAL A 197 -5.71 -4.26 -6.32
C VAL A 197 -6.32 -5.38 -5.51
N MET A 198 -7.08 -5.01 -4.49
CA MET A 198 -7.83 -5.97 -3.69
C MET A 198 -9.20 -5.38 -3.35
N VAL A 199 -10.14 -6.24 -3.04
CA VAL A 199 -11.46 -5.86 -2.55
C VAL A 199 -11.75 -6.56 -1.24
N LEU A 200 -12.09 -5.77 -0.22
CA LEU A 200 -12.56 -6.31 1.06
C LEU A 200 -14.01 -6.72 0.92
N LEU A 201 -14.30 -7.98 1.19
CA LEU A 201 -15.64 -8.54 1.18
C LEU A 201 -16.16 -8.77 2.61
N ASP A 202 -17.46 -8.69 2.79
CA ASP A 202 -18.12 -9.19 3.99
C ASP A 202 -18.14 -10.74 3.99
N PRO A 203 -18.56 -11.41 5.08
CA PRO A 203 -18.63 -12.87 5.13
C PRO A 203 -19.63 -13.50 4.14
N ARG A 204 -20.52 -12.70 3.52
CA ARG A 204 -21.50 -13.12 2.50
C ARG A 204 -21.04 -12.83 1.08
N GLY A 205 -19.83 -12.25 0.92
CA GLY A 205 -19.27 -11.90 -0.38
C GLY A 205 -19.68 -10.52 -0.92
N LYS A 206 -20.34 -9.69 -0.12
CA LYS A 206 -20.65 -8.30 -0.49
C LYS A 206 -19.37 -7.45 -0.48
N PRO A 207 -19.06 -6.72 -1.56
CA PRO A 207 -17.90 -5.82 -1.59
C PRO A 207 -18.10 -4.61 -0.68
N LEU A 208 -17.09 -4.28 0.11
CA LEU A 208 -17.13 -3.24 1.14
C LEU A 208 -16.19 -2.08 0.84
N THR A 209 -14.89 -2.33 0.64
CA THR A 209 -13.88 -1.31 0.37
C THR A 209 -12.90 -1.73 -0.70
N SER A 210 -12.33 -0.75 -1.41
CA SER A 210 -11.30 -0.92 -2.42
C SER A 210 -9.92 -0.73 -1.81
N LEU A 211 -8.97 -1.59 -2.16
CA LEU A 211 -7.60 -1.53 -1.69
C LEU A 211 -6.66 -1.51 -2.90
N PHE A 212 -5.64 -0.66 -2.84
CA PHE A 212 -4.67 -0.44 -3.91
C PHE A 212 -3.27 -0.65 -3.35
N VAL A 213 -2.47 -1.47 -4.03
CA VAL A 213 -1.05 -1.65 -3.73
C VAL A 213 -0.26 -1.05 -4.87
N SER A 214 0.50 -0.01 -4.58
CA SER A 214 1.25 0.73 -5.58
C SER A 214 2.60 0.07 -5.85
N PRO A 215 3.07 0.08 -7.11
CA PRO A 215 4.44 -0.31 -7.43
C PRO A 215 5.44 0.66 -6.83
N ALA A 216 6.72 0.27 -6.80
CA ALA A 216 7.80 1.12 -6.33
C ALA A 216 8.17 2.18 -7.38
N VAL A 217 8.55 3.37 -6.91
CA VAL A 217 9.15 4.42 -7.76
C VAL A 217 10.61 4.11 -8.11
N THR A 218 11.20 3.13 -7.44
CA THR A 218 12.54 2.62 -7.72
C THR A 218 12.45 1.24 -8.40
N PRO A 219 13.36 0.92 -9.34
CA PRO A 219 13.33 -0.38 -10.02
C PRO A 219 13.74 -1.50 -9.08
N ILE A 220 13.12 -2.65 -9.25
CA ILE A 220 13.56 -3.91 -8.61
C ILE A 220 13.92 -4.90 -9.68
N LYS A 221 15.16 -5.42 -9.60
CA LYS A 221 15.60 -6.54 -10.39
C LYS A 221 15.36 -7.83 -9.63
N HIS A 222 14.54 -8.72 -10.19
CA HIS A 222 14.36 -10.06 -9.68
C HIS A 222 15.54 -10.96 -10.09
N VAL A 223 15.83 -11.99 -9.29
CA VAL A 223 16.88 -12.98 -9.62
C VAL A 223 16.52 -13.82 -10.84
N GLU A 224 15.20 -14.00 -11.10
CA GLU A 224 14.67 -14.71 -12.24
C GLU A 224 14.01 -13.73 -13.20
N GLU A 225 14.58 -13.54 -14.37
CA GLU A 225 13.92 -12.84 -15.46
C GLU A 225 12.81 -13.74 -16.07
N PRO A 226 11.67 -13.21 -16.49
CA PRO A 226 11.34 -11.79 -16.68
C PRO A 226 10.58 -11.11 -15.53
N TYR A 227 10.77 -11.54 -14.29
CA TYR A 227 9.94 -11.12 -13.15
C TYR A 227 10.44 -9.86 -12.42
N SER A 228 11.32 -9.09 -13.05
CA SER A 228 11.65 -7.73 -12.61
C SER A 228 10.48 -6.76 -12.87
N ASN A 229 10.54 -5.54 -12.38
CA ASN A 229 9.52 -4.52 -12.67
C ASN A 229 10.14 -3.14 -12.92
N ASN A 230 9.47 -2.36 -13.73
CA ASN A 230 9.81 -0.96 -13.97
C ASN A 230 9.39 -0.09 -12.78
N PRO A 231 10.03 1.09 -12.58
CA PRO A 231 9.55 2.12 -11.67
C PRO A 231 8.20 2.67 -12.12
N ALA A 232 7.32 2.95 -11.15
CA ALA A 232 6.06 3.61 -11.46
C ALA A 232 5.57 4.52 -10.33
N LEU A 233 4.66 5.42 -10.69
CA LEU A 233 3.90 6.28 -9.79
C LEU A 233 2.44 6.37 -10.25
N ARG A 234 1.55 6.80 -9.34
CA ARG A 234 0.11 6.83 -9.60
C ARG A 234 -0.53 8.17 -9.31
N VAL A 235 -1.54 8.48 -10.10
CA VAL A 235 -2.51 9.52 -9.84
C VAL A 235 -3.86 8.86 -9.62
N TYR A 236 -4.52 9.17 -8.49
CA TYR A 236 -5.87 8.68 -8.20
C TYR A 236 -6.88 9.81 -8.39
N LEU A 237 -7.96 9.49 -9.09
CA LEU A 237 -9.13 10.34 -9.17
C LEU A 237 -10.15 9.85 -8.16
N TYR A 238 -10.78 10.77 -7.44
CA TYR A 238 -11.78 10.44 -6.44
C TYR A 238 -13.02 11.32 -6.56
N ASP A 239 -14.13 10.82 -6.08
CA ASP A 239 -15.39 11.52 -6.01
C ASP A 239 -15.34 12.57 -4.88
N PRO A 240 -15.57 13.87 -5.15
CA PRO A 240 -15.50 14.90 -4.10
C PRO A 240 -16.64 14.81 -3.07
N GLU A 241 -17.73 14.07 -3.36
CA GLU A 241 -18.88 13.95 -2.46
C GLU A 241 -18.70 12.87 -1.40
N ASP A 242 -18.24 11.67 -1.81
CA ASP A 242 -18.09 10.51 -0.93
C ASP A 242 -16.66 9.99 -0.79
N PHE A 243 -15.72 10.62 -1.51
CA PHE A 243 -14.30 10.29 -1.55
C PHE A 243 -13.97 8.89 -2.07
N ALA A 244 -14.91 8.19 -2.70
CA ALA A 244 -14.61 6.92 -3.34
C ALA A 244 -13.61 7.11 -4.49
N VAL A 245 -12.70 6.16 -4.66
CA VAL A 245 -11.75 6.18 -5.79
C VAL A 245 -12.50 5.85 -7.07
N LEU A 246 -12.42 6.74 -8.05
CA LEU A 246 -13.07 6.60 -9.34
C LEU A 246 -12.16 6.01 -10.40
N ASP A 247 -10.87 6.40 -10.40
CA ASP A 247 -9.91 5.90 -11.37
C ASP A 247 -8.48 5.97 -10.83
N LEU A 248 -7.57 5.26 -11.47
CA LEU A 248 -6.14 5.42 -11.28
C LEU A 248 -5.43 5.48 -12.64
N TRP A 249 -4.46 6.39 -12.73
CA TRP A 249 -3.58 6.56 -13.87
C TRP A 249 -2.18 6.19 -13.43
N GLN A 250 -1.60 5.16 -14.04
CA GLN A 250 -0.25 4.72 -13.73
C GLN A 250 0.73 5.26 -14.76
N TYR A 251 1.77 5.93 -14.25
CA TYR A 251 2.90 6.38 -15.05
C TYR A 251 4.11 5.50 -14.70
N PHE A 252 4.89 5.15 -15.71
CA PHE A 252 6.06 4.30 -15.54
C PHE A 252 7.26 4.80 -16.34
N LEU A 253 8.43 4.33 -15.97
CA LEU A 253 9.67 4.49 -16.71
C LEU A 253 10.12 3.12 -17.24
N ASN A 254 10.12 2.94 -18.58
CA ASN A 254 10.71 1.75 -19.17
C ASN A 254 12.23 1.80 -19.01
N LEU A 255 12.78 1.01 -18.09
CA LEU A 255 14.21 1.04 -17.77
C LEU A 255 15.10 0.57 -18.90
N THR A 256 14.70 -0.45 -19.65
CA THR A 256 15.46 -0.94 -20.80
C THR A 256 15.63 0.20 -21.82
N GLU A 257 14.52 0.84 -22.17
CA GLU A 257 14.53 1.96 -23.11
C GLU A 257 15.32 3.18 -22.57
N ALA A 258 15.15 3.49 -21.27
CA ALA A 258 15.85 4.59 -20.62
C ALA A 258 17.37 4.38 -20.61
N ASN A 259 17.81 3.15 -20.33
CA ASN A 259 19.22 2.79 -20.34
C ASN A 259 19.82 2.81 -21.78
N GLU A 260 19.09 2.32 -22.76
CA GLU A 260 19.52 2.37 -24.17
C GLU A 260 19.65 3.81 -24.69
N LYS A 261 18.65 4.64 -24.38
CA LYS A 261 18.60 6.04 -24.85
C LYS A 261 19.32 7.03 -23.94
N GLN A 262 19.81 6.60 -22.79
CA GLN A 262 20.43 7.46 -21.75
C GLN A 262 19.51 8.64 -21.36
N ARG A 263 18.20 8.41 -21.34
CA ARG A 263 17.19 9.43 -21.05
C ARG A 263 16.00 8.82 -20.31
N ALA A 264 15.64 9.42 -19.16
CA ALA A 264 14.43 9.08 -18.46
C ALA A 264 13.20 9.66 -19.18
N ASP A 265 12.27 8.80 -19.59
CA ASP A 265 11.04 9.16 -20.28
C ASP A 265 9.84 8.56 -19.55
N TRP A 266 9.33 9.31 -18.57
CA TRP A 266 8.14 8.92 -17.81
C TRP A 266 6.90 9.11 -18.67
N ARG A 267 6.09 8.05 -18.81
CA ARG A 267 4.89 8.08 -19.64
C ARG A 267 3.74 7.31 -18.98
N LEU A 268 2.54 7.60 -19.43
CA LEU A 268 1.36 6.86 -19.02
C LEU A 268 1.51 5.39 -19.43
N GLU A 269 1.38 4.48 -18.46
CA GLU A 269 1.34 3.04 -18.71
C GLU A 269 -0.09 2.62 -19.07
N TYR A 270 -1.05 2.96 -18.19
CA TYR A 270 -2.47 2.69 -18.42
C TYR A 270 -3.36 3.57 -17.53
N ILE A 271 -4.63 3.64 -17.93
CA ILE A 271 -5.75 4.14 -17.14
C ILE A 271 -6.60 2.92 -16.79
N MET A 272 -6.87 2.71 -15.49
CA MET A 272 -7.44 1.44 -15.03
C MET A 272 -8.86 1.22 -15.55
N THR A 273 -9.71 2.23 -15.55
CA THR A 273 -11.08 2.10 -16.07
C THR A 273 -11.08 1.75 -17.57
N GLU A 274 -10.21 2.37 -18.36
CA GLU A 274 -10.07 2.07 -19.80
C GLU A 274 -9.50 0.68 -20.05
N ALA A 275 -8.43 0.32 -19.33
CA ALA A 275 -7.74 -0.95 -19.49
C ALA A 275 -8.64 -2.15 -19.23
N PHE A 276 -9.58 -2.04 -18.28
CA PHE A 276 -10.43 -3.14 -17.85
C PHE A 276 -11.92 -2.94 -18.16
N GLY A 277 -12.31 -1.86 -18.83
CA GLY A 277 -13.70 -1.58 -19.17
C GLY A 277 -14.59 -1.36 -17.95
N LEU A 278 -14.07 -0.71 -16.92
CA LEU A 278 -14.80 -0.41 -15.68
C LEU A 278 -15.39 0.99 -15.73
N SER A 279 -16.54 1.22 -15.07
CA SER A 279 -17.11 2.55 -14.94
C SER A 279 -16.43 3.41 -13.87
N ASP A 280 -15.84 2.76 -12.88
CA ASP A 280 -15.17 3.35 -11.71
C ASP A 280 -14.40 2.27 -10.94
N LEU A 281 -13.70 2.65 -9.84
CA LEU A 281 -12.94 1.72 -9.00
C LEU A 281 -13.61 1.47 -7.63
N ARG A 282 -14.91 1.66 -7.53
CA ARG A 282 -15.67 1.32 -6.33
C ARG A 282 -15.62 -0.19 -6.05
N PRO A 283 -15.85 -0.64 -4.82
CA PRO A 283 -15.65 -2.04 -4.42
C PRO A 283 -16.36 -3.06 -5.30
N ALA A 284 -17.57 -2.75 -5.77
CA ALA A 284 -18.34 -3.64 -6.65
C ALA A 284 -17.67 -3.83 -8.02
N ARG A 285 -16.97 -2.82 -8.54
CA ARG A 285 -16.25 -2.89 -9.81
C ARG A 285 -14.94 -3.66 -9.67
N LEU A 286 -14.21 -3.49 -8.56
CA LEU A 286 -13.03 -4.33 -8.29
C LEU A 286 -13.39 -5.80 -8.08
N LEU A 287 -14.52 -6.11 -7.45
CA LEU A 287 -15.03 -7.48 -7.37
C LEU A 287 -15.35 -8.03 -8.77
N GLN A 288 -16.04 -7.25 -9.61
CA GLN A 288 -16.32 -7.62 -11.00
C GLN A 288 -15.03 -7.90 -11.78
N LEU A 289 -13.99 -7.07 -11.59
CA LEU A 289 -12.67 -7.29 -12.19
C LEU A 289 -12.06 -8.61 -11.72
N GLY A 290 -12.00 -8.86 -10.40
CA GLY A 290 -11.47 -10.11 -9.86
C GLY A 290 -12.19 -11.35 -10.38
N LEU A 291 -13.52 -11.30 -10.48
CA LEU A 291 -14.34 -12.38 -11.05
C LEU A 291 -14.07 -12.56 -12.54
N SER A 292 -13.79 -11.49 -13.30
CA SER A 292 -13.48 -11.58 -14.73
C SER A 292 -12.18 -12.34 -15.01
N PHE A 293 -11.27 -12.41 -14.06
CA PHE A 293 -10.03 -13.18 -14.18
C PHE A 293 -10.27 -14.68 -14.26
N LEU A 294 -11.41 -15.15 -13.77
CA LEU A 294 -11.81 -16.58 -13.81
C LEU A 294 -12.45 -16.98 -15.15
N LEU A 295 -12.85 -16.00 -15.95
CA LEU A 295 -13.58 -16.25 -17.19
C LEU A 295 -12.65 -16.43 -18.39
N PRO A 296 -12.97 -17.34 -19.34
CA PRO A 296 -12.33 -17.36 -20.65
C PRO A 296 -12.91 -16.27 -21.58
N PRO A 297 -12.11 -15.71 -22.52
CA PRO A 297 -10.65 -15.87 -22.62
C PRO A 297 -9.93 -15.16 -21.47
N ALA A 298 -8.73 -15.62 -21.11
CA ALA A 298 -7.95 -15.10 -19.98
C ALA A 298 -7.32 -13.70 -20.22
N ASP A 299 -7.86 -12.91 -21.14
CA ASP A 299 -7.27 -11.64 -21.59
C ASP A 299 -7.25 -10.57 -20.49
N ALA A 300 -8.31 -10.50 -19.66
CA ALA A 300 -8.34 -9.58 -18.54
C ALA A 300 -7.26 -9.90 -17.52
N PHE A 301 -7.05 -11.18 -17.21
CA PHE A 301 -6.00 -11.58 -16.28
C PHE A 301 -4.59 -11.37 -16.85
N ARG A 302 -4.35 -11.72 -18.13
CA ARG A 302 -3.04 -11.46 -18.77
C ARG A 302 -2.68 -9.99 -18.76
N ARG A 303 -3.65 -9.10 -19.05
CA ARG A 303 -3.47 -7.66 -18.96
C ARG A 303 -3.17 -7.22 -17.53
N TYR A 304 -3.93 -7.72 -16.55
CA TYR A 304 -3.68 -7.46 -15.14
C TYR A 304 -2.26 -7.86 -14.72
N PHE A 305 -1.82 -9.07 -15.11
CA PHE A 305 -0.50 -9.55 -14.75
C PHE A 305 0.63 -8.77 -15.44
N ALA A 306 0.42 -8.29 -16.66
CA ALA A 306 1.37 -7.38 -17.32
C ALA A 306 1.55 -6.08 -16.52
N HIS A 307 0.46 -5.48 -16.05
CA HIS A 307 0.52 -4.30 -15.18
C HIS A 307 1.07 -4.61 -13.79
N PHE A 308 0.78 -5.79 -13.23
CA PHE A 308 1.37 -6.25 -11.98
C PHE A 308 2.90 -6.23 -12.02
N MET A 309 3.49 -6.50 -13.18
CA MET A 309 4.93 -6.42 -13.47
C MET A 309 5.37 -5.03 -13.97
N VAL A 310 4.48 -4.04 -13.97
CA VAL A 310 4.72 -2.69 -14.48
C VAL A 310 5.25 -2.73 -15.93
N SER A 311 4.61 -3.54 -16.77
CA SER A 311 4.95 -3.71 -18.18
C SER A 311 6.45 -3.95 -18.45
N TYR A 312 7.14 -4.65 -17.54
CA TYR A 312 8.59 -4.89 -17.64
C TYR A 312 8.94 -5.80 -18.81
N ASP A 313 8.25 -6.94 -18.91
CA ASP A 313 8.47 -7.92 -19.96
C ASP A 313 7.14 -8.57 -20.38
N SER A 314 6.82 -8.49 -21.67
CA SER A 314 5.62 -9.12 -22.25
C SER A 314 5.70 -10.66 -22.28
N GLY A 315 6.87 -11.23 -22.09
CA GLY A 315 7.09 -12.69 -21.98
C GLY A 315 6.76 -13.27 -20.59
N ALA A 316 6.50 -12.42 -19.60
CA ALA A 316 6.11 -12.88 -18.27
C ALA A 316 4.75 -13.56 -18.30
N VAL A 317 4.70 -14.84 -17.89
CA VAL A 317 3.50 -15.69 -17.90
C VAL A 317 3.13 -16.09 -16.49
N CYS A 318 1.84 -15.99 -16.16
CA CYS A 318 1.27 -16.43 -14.88
C CYS A 318 0.04 -17.30 -15.16
N GLU A 319 0.23 -18.61 -15.07
CA GLU A 319 -0.80 -19.63 -15.32
C GLU A 319 -0.88 -20.64 -14.17
N GLY A 320 -1.87 -21.51 -14.16
CA GLY A 320 -2.02 -22.53 -13.15
C GLY A 320 -2.05 -21.97 -11.74
N GLU A 321 -1.15 -22.45 -10.87
CA GLU A 321 -1.05 -22.00 -9.48
C GLU A 321 -0.73 -20.50 -9.35
N CYS A 322 0.13 -19.97 -10.20
CA CYS A 322 0.44 -18.53 -10.21
C CYS A 322 -0.84 -17.70 -10.35
N LYS A 323 -1.66 -17.99 -11.35
CA LYS A 323 -2.95 -17.30 -11.57
C LYS A 323 -3.89 -17.48 -10.39
N LEU A 324 -3.99 -18.69 -9.86
CA LEU A 324 -4.84 -19.00 -8.71
C LEU A 324 -4.50 -18.12 -7.50
N LEU A 325 -3.21 -18.02 -7.15
CA LEU A 325 -2.75 -17.21 -6.04
C LEU A 325 -3.06 -15.71 -6.22
N GLN A 326 -2.84 -15.20 -7.43
CA GLN A 326 -3.16 -13.81 -7.79
C GLN A 326 -4.66 -13.53 -7.60
N VAL A 327 -5.51 -14.36 -8.17
CA VAL A 327 -6.97 -14.17 -8.12
C VAL A 327 -7.49 -14.29 -6.68
N CYS A 328 -7.00 -15.28 -5.92
CA CYS A 328 -7.40 -15.45 -4.52
C CYS A 328 -6.96 -14.26 -3.66
N ALA A 329 -5.77 -13.72 -3.87
CA ALA A 329 -5.26 -12.55 -3.15
C ALA A 329 -6.07 -11.28 -3.44
N VAL A 330 -6.56 -11.10 -4.66
CA VAL A 330 -7.41 -9.95 -5.03
C VAL A 330 -8.75 -9.95 -4.27
N MET A 331 -9.37 -11.12 -4.06
CA MET A 331 -10.74 -11.21 -3.56
C MET A 331 -10.87 -11.68 -2.11
N HIS A 332 -9.83 -12.25 -1.51
CA HIS A 332 -9.93 -12.90 -0.20
C HIS A 332 -8.81 -12.47 0.74
N LEU A 333 -9.14 -11.61 1.71
CA LEU A 333 -8.17 -11.01 2.61
C LEU A 333 -8.09 -11.72 3.97
N ASP A 334 -9.10 -12.50 4.37
CA ASP A 334 -9.08 -13.32 5.58
C ASP A 334 -8.66 -14.76 5.30
N ARG A 335 -8.09 -15.41 6.32
CA ARG A 335 -7.58 -16.80 6.24
C ARG A 335 -8.60 -17.77 5.69
N ARG A 336 -9.83 -17.74 6.22
CA ARG A 336 -10.85 -18.73 5.88
C ARG A 336 -11.27 -18.65 4.41
N ALA A 337 -11.46 -17.43 3.92
CA ALA A 337 -11.85 -17.20 2.53
C ALA A 337 -10.70 -17.52 1.57
N TYR A 338 -9.49 -17.03 1.88
CA TYR A 338 -8.29 -17.28 1.08
C TYR A 338 -7.95 -18.76 0.99
N SER A 339 -7.91 -19.48 2.13
CA SER A 339 -7.60 -20.93 2.14
C SER A 339 -8.60 -21.75 1.33
N ARG A 340 -9.90 -21.39 1.39
CA ARG A 340 -10.93 -22.06 0.56
C ARG A 340 -10.73 -21.77 -0.93
N CYS A 341 -10.40 -20.55 -1.30
CA CYS A 341 -10.13 -20.19 -2.68
C CYS A 341 -8.97 -21.00 -3.25
N VAL A 342 -7.85 -21.04 -2.55
CA VAL A 342 -6.63 -21.74 -2.98
C VAL A 342 -6.80 -23.28 -2.98
N ALA A 343 -7.69 -23.84 -2.16
CA ALA A 343 -7.96 -25.27 -2.11
C ALA A 343 -8.98 -25.73 -3.16
N GLY A 344 -9.77 -24.84 -3.71
CA GLY A 344 -10.84 -25.14 -4.67
C GLY A 344 -10.46 -24.89 -6.14
N GLY A 345 -9.20 -24.50 -6.41
CA GLY A 345 -8.67 -24.23 -7.74
C GLY A 345 -7.93 -25.41 -8.38
#